data_74b90fce624e7d9933cb8edac078f830
#
_entry.id   74b90fce624e7d9933cb8edac078f830
#
_cell.length_a   1.000
_cell.length_b   1.000
_cell.length_c   1.000
_cell.angle_alpha   90.00
_cell.angle_beta   90.00
_cell.angle_gamma   90.00
#
_symmetry.space_group_name_H-M   'P 1'
#
loop_
_entity.id
_entity.type
_entity.pdbx_description
1 polymer ?
#
loop_
_entity_poly.entity_id
_entity_poly.type
_entity_poly.pdbx_seq_one_letter_code
_entity_poly.pdbx_strand_id
1 'polypeptide(L)'
;MGNILVVDDEAEIVTLLRFLLEKEGHAVAAATNGQDALQALGLEPPDPAAKLPDLMILDIMMPVMDGFTLNSRLQDYPSAKDLPVIVLTAKGQKMRDLFQSSPNVAAYVQKPFDPKMLRDLIAGILSRKR
;
A
#
# COMPACT_ATOMS: atom_id res chain seq x y z
N MET A 1 13.20 6.50 -7.22
CA MET A 1 12.01 7.36 -6.95
C MET A 1 10.81 6.74 -7.60
N GLY A 2 9.65 6.88 -6.97
CA GLY A 2 8.45 6.24 -7.47
C GLY A 2 7.19 6.92 -6.98
N ASN A 3 6.05 6.42 -7.46
CA ASN A 3 4.73 6.85 -7.01
C ASN A 3 4.22 5.84 -6.01
N ILE A 4 3.85 6.30 -4.82
CA ILE A 4 3.43 5.42 -3.73
C ILE A 4 2.04 5.84 -3.27
N LEU A 5 1.14 4.85 -3.17
CA LEU A 5 -0.19 5.06 -2.60
C LEU A 5 -0.18 4.55 -1.16
N VAL A 6 -0.50 5.43 -0.22
CA VAL A 6 -0.64 5.07 1.20
C VAL A 6 -2.11 4.93 1.51
N VAL A 7 -2.52 3.77 2.01
CA VAL A 7 -3.90 3.48 2.37
C VAL A 7 -3.98 3.21 3.87
N ASP A 8 -4.47 4.18 4.63
CA ASP A 8 -4.54 4.12 6.09
C ASP A 8 -5.57 5.12 6.56
N ASP A 9 -6.43 4.74 7.50
CA ASP A 9 -7.44 5.63 8.04
C ASP A 9 -6.92 6.54 9.16
N GLU A 10 -5.70 6.30 9.61
CA GLU A 10 -5.07 7.14 10.64
C GLU A 10 -4.32 8.30 9.97
N ALA A 11 -4.87 9.50 10.10
CA ALA A 11 -4.29 10.69 9.46
C ALA A 11 -2.83 10.92 9.87
N GLU A 12 -2.49 10.60 11.12
CA GLU A 12 -1.13 10.79 11.63
C GLU A 12 -0.13 9.90 10.91
N ILE A 13 -0.53 8.66 10.62
CA ILE A 13 0.32 7.72 9.89
C ILE A 13 0.51 8.20 8.45
N VAL A 14 -0.57 8.63 7.81
CA VAL A 14 -0.50 9.15 6.44
C VAL A 14 0.45 10.37 6.39
N THR A 15 0.30 11.29 7.33
CA THR A 15 1.14 12.49 7.39
C THR A 15 2.62 12.11 7.57
N LEU A 16 2.90 11.20 8.48
CA LEU A 16 4.26 10.74 8.74
C LEU A 16 4.87 10.09 7.50
N LEU A 17 4.13 9.16 6.89
CA LEU A 17 4.63 8.46 5.71
C LEU A 17 4.84 9.42 4.53
N ARG A 18 3.91 10.35 4.33
CA ARG A 18 4.08 11.34 3.29
C ARG A 18 5.35 12.15 3.49
N PHE A 19 5.59 12.60 4.72
CA PHE A 19 6.80 13.37 5.03
C PHE A 19 8.07 12.55 4.75
N LEU A 20 8.11 11.31 5.24
CA LEU A 20 9.28 10.46 5.06
C LEU A 20 9.55 10.14 3.60
N LEU A 21 8.50 9.83 2.86
CA LEU A 21 8.64 9.36 1.48
C LEU A 21 8.89 10.51 0.52
N GLU A 22 8.24 11.65 0.72
CA GLU A 22 8.49 12.82 -0.12
C GLU A 22 9.91 13.34 0.07
N LYS A 23 10.43 13.23 1.28
CA LYS A 23 11.81 13.61 1.57
C LYS A 23 12.80 12.76 0.76
N GLU A 24 12.44 11.52 0.44
CA GLU A 24 13.26 10.62 -0.38
C GLU A 24 12.99 10.79 -1.88
N GLY A 25 12.14 11.73 -2.26
CA GLY A 25 11.88 12.02 -3.66
C GLY A 25 10.71 11.28 -4.28
N HIS A 26 9.93 10.53 -3.47
CA HIS A 26 8.75 9.84 -3.98
C HIS A 26 7.55 10.77 -4.06
N ALA A 27 6.66 10.52 -5.00
CA ALA A 27 5.35 11.16 -5.05
C ALA A 27 4.38 10.28 -4.27
N VAL A 28 3.60 10.90 -3.37
CA VAL A 28 2.72 10.17 -2.45
C VAL A 28 1.28 10.60 -2.64
N ALA A 29 0.41 9.62 -2.86
CA ALA A 29 -1.04 9.80 -2.81
C ALA A 29 -1.56 9.03 -1.60
N ALA A 30 -2.73 9.40 -1.11
CA ALA A 30 -3.29 8.77 0.08
C ALA A 30 -4.77 8.45 -0.11
N ALA A 31 -5.21 7.37 0.53
CA ALA A 31 -6.60 6.98 0.62
C ALA A 31 -6.88 6.56 2.07
N THR A 32 -8.10 6.76 2.53
CA THR A 32 -8.45 6.52 3.94
C THR A 32 -9.18 5.19 4.16
N ASN A 33 -9.54 4.51 3.08
CA ASN A 33 -10.16 3.19 3.15
C ASN A 33 -9.99 2.48 1.81
N GLY A 34 -10.43 1.23 1.73
CA GLY A 34 -10.25 0.43 0.52
C GLY A 34 -11.05 0.94 -0.67
N GLN A 35 -12.24 1.49 -0.43
CA GLN A 35 -13.06 2.02 -1.53
C GLN A 35 -12.39 3.24 -2.17
N ASP A 36 -11.88 4.16 -1.33
CA ASP A 36 -11.15 5.33 -1.82
C ASP A 36 -9.87 4.89 -2.56
N ALA A 37 -9.25 3.82 -2.10
CA ALA A 37 -8.06 3.29 -2.77
C ALA A 37 -8.40 2.78 -4.16
N LEU A 38 -9.50 2.05 -4.32
CA LEU A 38 -9.92 1.57 -5.64
C LEU A 38 -10.22 2.72 -6.58
N GLN A 39 -10.78 3.81 -6.07
CA GLN A 39 -11.01 5.01 -6.84
C GLN A 39 -9.68 5.66 -7.26
N ALA A 40 -8.74 5.78 -6.32
CA ALA A 40 -7.43 6.37 -6.59
C ALA A 40 -6.64 5.55 -7.61
N LEU A 41 -6.83 4.24 -7.61
CA LEU A 41 -6.18 3.34 -8.56
C LEU A 41 -6.84 3.37 -9.95
N GLY A 42 -7.99 4.02 -10.08
CA GLY A 42 -8.73 4.06 -11.34
C GLY A 42 -9.42 2.76 -11.69
N LEU A 43 -9.72 1.93 -10.70
CA LEU A 43 -10.32 0.62 -10.91
C LEU A 43 -11.83 0.62 -10.67
N GLU A 44 -12.31 1.38 -9.70
CA GLU A 44 -13.74 1.46 -9.36
C GLU A 44 -14.11 2.88 -8.96
N PRO A 45 -14.72 3.66 -9.85
CA PRO A 45 -15.07 3.30 -11.24
C PRO A 45 -13.84 3.25 -12.14
N PRO A 46 -13.90 2.50 -13.23
CA PRO A 46 -12.79 2.42 -14.17
C PRO A 46 -12.40 3.79 -14.71
N ASP A 47 -11.12 4.08 -14.70
CA ASP A 47 -10.56 5.32 -15.25
C ASP A 47 -9.30 4.97 -16.02
N PRO A 48 -9.37 4.87 -17.34
CA PRO A 48 -8.20 4.49 -18.13
C PRO A 48 -7.09 5.54 -18.13
N ALA A 49 -7.40 6.78 -17.71
CA ALA A 49 -6.37 7.82 -17.60
C ALA A 49 -5.58 7.73 -16.30
N ALA A 50 -6.06 7.00 -15.31
CA ALA A 50 -5.36 6.86 -14.03
C ALA A 50 -4.12 5.99 -14.21
N LYS A 51 -3.05 6.38 -13.51
CA LYS A 51 -1.82 5.60 -13.49
C LYS A 51 -1.71 4.86 -12.17
N LEU A 52 -1.37 3.57 -12.24
CA LEU A 52 -1.12 2.80 -11.04
C LEU A 52 0.16 3.29 -10.36
N PRO A 53 0.19 3.27 -9.03
CA PRO A 53 1.44 3.56 -8.32
C PRO A 53 2.45 2.44 -8.53
N ASP A 54 3.67 2.69 -8.12
CA ASP A 54 4.72 1.68 -8.16
C ASP A 54 4.68 0.76 -6.94
N LEU A 55 4.04 1.23 -5.87
CA LEU A 55 3.98 0.51 -4.60
C LEU A 55 2.78 1.03 -3.81
N MET A 56 2.12 0.15 -3.09
CA MET A 56 1.05 0.51 -2.15
C MET A 56 1.47 0.12 -0.73
N ILE A 57 1.28 1.05 0.21
CA ILE A 57 1.45 0.77 1.64
C ILE A 57 0.06 0.70 2.22
N LEU A 58 -0.29 -0.42 2.82
CA LEU A 58 -1.67 -0.78 3.12
C LEU A 58 -1.84 -1.15 4.58
N ASP A 59 -2.68 -0.39 5.29
CA ASP A 59 -3.14 -0.76 6.62
C ASP A 59 -4.27 -1.79 6.49
N ILE A 60 -4.33 -2.74 7.43
CA ILE A 60 -5.34 -3.79 7.38
C ILE A 60 -6.65 -3.33 8.02
N MET A 61 -6.58 -2.69 9.18
CA MET A 61 -7.76 -2.35 9.98
C MET A 61 -8.30 -0.99 9.59
N MET A 62 -9.22 -0.98 8.62
CA MET A 62 -9.83 0.25 8.13
C MET A 62 -11.35 0.10 8.06
N PRO A 63 -12.10 1.23 8.16
CA PRO A 63 -13.54 1.19 7.95
C PRO A 63 -13.89 0.98 6.48
N VAL A 64 -15.15 0.68 6.18
CA VAL A 64 -15.71 0.51 4.84
C VAL A 64 -15.17 -0.73 4.14
N MET A 65 -13.87 -0.80 3.91
CA MET A 65 -13.23 -1.96 3.29
C MET A 65 -11.83 -2.10 3.88
N ASP A 66 -11.58 -3.23 4.55
CA ASP A 66 -10.28 -3.50 5.16
C ASP A 66 -9.21 -3.81 4.11
N GLY A 67 -7.95 -3.84 4.58
CA GLY A 67 -6.82 -4.02 3.68
C GLY A 67 -6.77 -5.38 3.03
N PHE A 68 -7.17 -6.43 3.74
CA PHE A 68 -7.20 -7.77 3.17
C PHE A 68 -8.20 -7.85 2.02
N THR A 69 -9.41 -7.32 2.23
CA THR A 69 -10.46 -7.30 1.21
C THR A 69 -10.01 -6.49 -0.01
N LEU A 70 -9.39 -5.32 0.24
CA LEU A 70 -8.86 -4.50 -0.85
C LEU A 70 -7.85 -5.29 -1.69
N ASN A 71 -6.88 -5.92 -1.04
CA ASN A 71 -5.86 -6.66 -1.77
C ASN A 71 -6.44 -7.84 -2.53
N SER A 72 -7.44 -8.51 -1.97
CA SER A 72 -8.13 -9.60 -2.66
C SER A 72 -8.83 -9.11 -3.92
N ARG A 73 -9.44 -7.93 -3.86
CA ARG A 73 -10.11 -7.35 -5.02
C ARG A 73 -9.12 -6.97 -6.11
N LEU A 74 -7.91 -6.55 -5.74
CA LEU A 74 -6.89 -6.22 -6.74
C LEU A 74 -6.51 -7.42 -7.59
N GLN A 75 -6.63 -8.63 -7.04
CA GLN A 75 -6.30 -9.85 -7.78
C GLN A 75 -7.24 -10.09 -8.96
N ASP A 76 -8.42 -9.46 -8.97
CA ASP A 76 -9.38 -9.57 -10.05
C ASP A 76 -9.07 -8.64 -11.23
N TYR A 77 -8.09 -7.73 -11.05
CA TYR A 77 -7.73 -6.77 -12.09
C TYR A 77 -6.36 -7.11 -12.66
N PRO A 78 -6.30 -7.54 -13.92
CA PRO A 78 -5.00 -7.91 -14.52
C PRO A 78 -3.94 -6.79 -14.44
N SER A 79 -4.37 -5.54 -14.50
CA SER A 79 -3.45 -4.40 -14.43
C SER A 79 -2.89 -4.16 -13.03
N ALA A 80 -3.57 -4.62 -11.98
CA ALA A 80 -3.23 -4.30 -10.60
C ALA A 80 -2.80 -5.50 -9.76
N LYS A 81 -3.00 -6.72 -10.24
CA LYS A 81 -2.74 -7.91 -9.44
C LYS A 81 -1.29 -8.06 -9.00
N ASP A 82 -0.37 -7.48 -9.76
CA ASP A 82 1.07 -7.56 -9.47
C ASP A 82 1.62 -6.32 -8.77
N LEU A 83 0.74 -5.38 -8.39
CA LEU A 83 1.15 -4.18 -7.67
C LEU A 83 1.78 -4.57 -6.34
N PRO A 84 3.06 -4.23 -6.10
CA PRO A 84 3.70 -4.57 -4.83
C PRO A 84 3.03 -3.87 -3.66
N VAL A 85 2.84 -4.61 -2.58
CA VAL A 85 2.17 -4.11 -1.38
C VAL A 85 3.04 -4.35 -0.15
N ILE A 86 3.21 -3.31 0.67
CA ILE A 86 3.72 -3.45 2.02
C ILE A 86 2.52 -3.35 2.95
N VAL A 87 2.32 -4.37 3.77
CA VAL A 87 1.21 -4.40 4.72
C VAL A 87 1.69 -3.84 6.06
N LEU A 88 1.01 -2.79 6.54
CA LEU A 88 1.24 -2.25 7.88
C LEU A 88 0.19 -2.85 8.82
N THR A 89 0.62 -3.35 9.97
CA THR A 89 -0.29 -3.99 10.91
C THR A 89 0.14 -3.80 12.35
N ALA A 90 -0.85 -3.60 13.25
CA ALA A 90 -0.63 -3.66 14.69
C ALA A 90 -0.76 -5.09 15.22
N LYS A 91 -1.29 -6.00 14.42
CA LYS A 91 -1.56 -7.37 14.84
C LYS A 91 -0.43 -8.35 14.52
N GLY A 92 0.57 -7.90 13.79
CA GLY A 92 1.75 -8.72 13.53
C GLY A 92 1.45 -10.02 12.81
N GLN A 93 1.89 -11.09 13.41
CA GLN A 93 1.97 -12.38 12.75
C GLN A 93 0.63 -13.00 12.34
N LYS A 94 -0.43 -12.74 13.10
CA LYS A 94 -1.76 -13.31 12.77
C LYS A 94 -2.29 -12.77 11.45
N MET A 95 -1.98 -11.52 11.13
CA MET A 95 -2.42 -10.92 9.88
C MET A 95 -1.63 -11.42 8.68
N ARG A 96 -0.39 -11.82 8.92
CA ARG A 96 0.45 -12.40 7.87
C ARG A 96 -0.19 -13.63 7.25
N ASP A 97 -0.83 -14.46 8.04
CA ASP A 97 -1.45 -15.69 7.56
C ASP A 97 -2.60 -15.42 6.57
N LEU A 98 -3.29 -14.30 6.71
CA LEU A 98 -4.37 -13.93 5.79
C LEU A 98 -3.87 -13.64 4.38
N PHE A 99 -2.60 -13.25 4.25
CA PHE A 99 -2.01 -12.86 2.97
C PHE A 99 -1.11 -13.93 2.37
N GLN A 100 -1.13 -15.15 2.91
CA GLN A 100 -0.22 -16.21 2.45
C GLN A 100 -0.33 -16.50 0.96
N SER A 101 -1.54 -16.41 0.41
CA SER A 101 -1.78 -16.67 -1.00
C SER A 101 -1.75 -15.41 -1.85
N SER A 102 -1.23 -14.32 -1.32
CA SER A 102 -1.17 -13.03 -2.03
C SER A 102 0.28 -12.77 -2.48
N PRO A 103 0.65 -13.19 -3.69
CA PRO A 103 2.05 -13.11 -4.14
C PRO A 103 2.55 -11.68 -4.34
N ASN A 104 1.66 -10.71 -4.43
CA ASN A 104 2.03 -9.31 -4.59
C ASN A 104 2.44 -8.65 -3.27
N VAL A 105 2.20 -9.27 -2.12
CA VAL A 105 2.62 -8.72 -0.84
C VAL A 105 4.13 -8.92 -0.68
N ALA A 106 4.86 -7.82 -0.71
CA ALA A 106 6.32 -7.85 -0.65
C ALA A 106 6.85 -7.91 0.77
N ALA A 107 6.12 -7.33 1.73
CA ALA A 107 6.59 -7.29 3.11
C ALA A 107 5.46 -6.96 4.08
N TYR A 108 5.68 -7.32 5.34
CA TYR A 108 4.79 -7.01 6.47
C TYR A 108 5.58 -6.18 7.46
N VAL A 109 5.03 -5.04 7.86
CA VAL A 109 5.70 -4.13 8.79
C VAL A 109 4.76 -3.85 9.94
N GLN A 110 5.22 -4.11 11.15
CA GLN A 110 4.41 -3.92 12.35
C GLN A 110 4.51 -2.47 12.83
N LYS A 111 3.39 -1.90 13.22
CA LYS A 111 3.36 -0.58 13.85
C LYS A 111 3.69 -0.73 15.34
N PRO A 112 4.42 0.19 15.94
CA PRO A 112 5.12 1.31 15.30
C PRO A 112 6.34 0.82 14.52
N PHE A 113 6.59 1.43 13.39
CA PHE A 113 7.68 1.01 12.52
C PHE A 113 8.91 1.91 12.67
N ASP A 114 10.07 1.37 12.32
CA ASP A 114 11.31 2.12 12.23
C ASP A 114 11.33 2.84 10.87
N PRO A 115 11.33 4.19 10.85
CA PRO A 115 11.31 4.92 9.57
C PRO A 115 12.48 4.58 8.65
N LYS A 116 13.66 4.37 9.19
CA LYS A 116 14.82 4.05 8.38
C LYS A 116 14.69 2.68 7.73
N MET A 117 14.21 1.69 8.51
CA MET A 117 14.01 0.35 7.99
C MET A 117 12.96 0.35 6.88
N LEU A 118 11.87 1.08 7.08
CA LEU A 118 10.81 1.18 6.08
C LEU A 118 11.31 1.85 4.82
N ARG A 119 12.07 2.93 4.95
CA ARG A 119 12.67 3.63 3.81
C ARG A 119 13.55 2.69 2.99
N ASP A 120 14.40 1.92 3.65
CA ASP A 120 15.31 1.01 2.97
C ASP A 120 14.57 -0.14 2.30
N LEU A 121 13.51 -0.64 2.94
CA LEU A 121 12.65 -1.66 2.38
C LEU A 121 11.96 -1.18 1.10
N ILE A 122 11.43 0.02 1.13
CA ILE A 122 10.77 0.62 -0.03
C ILE A 122 11.76 0.79 -1.18
N ALA A 123 12.94 1.31 -0.90
CA ALA A 123 13.97 1.50 -1.91
C ALA A 123 14.33 0.16 -2.57
N GLY A 124 14.44 -0.90 -1.78
CA GLY A 124 14.74 -2.24 -2.31
C GLY A 124 13.63 -2.78 -3.21
N ILE A 125 12.37 -2.58 -2.82
CA ILE A 125 11.24 -3.05 -3.62
C ILE A 125 11.16 -2.28 -4.95
N LEU A 126 11.29 -0.97 -4.91
CA LEU A 126 11.23 -0.14 -6.13
C LEU A 126 12.39 -0.45 -7.07
N SER A 127 13.55 -0.75 -6.51
CA SER A 127 14.73 -1.12 -7.29
C SER A 127 14.50 -2.42 -8.08
N ARG A 128 13.82 -3.39 -7.48
CA ARG A 128 13.53 -4.68 -8.12
C ARG A 128 12.52 -4.59 -9.25
N LYS A 129 11.72 -3.53 -9.27
CA LYS A 129 10.71 -3.34 -10.31
C LYS A 129 11.29 -3.00 -11.69
N ARG A 130 12.52 -2.57 -11.71
CA ARG A 130 13.16 -2.13 -12.95
C ARG A 130 13.78 -3.26 -13.73
#